data_a920c66f15e1d93642ad39b7e681ff3a
#
_entry.id   a920c66f15e1d93642ad39b7e681ff3a
#
_cell.length_a   1.000
_cell.length_b   1.000
_cell.length_c   1.000
_cell.angle_alpha   90.00
_cell.angle_beta   90.00
_cell.angle_gamma   90.00
#
_symmetry.space_group_name_H-M   'P 1'
#
loop_
_entity.id
_entity.type
_entity.pdbx_description
1 polymer ?
#
loop_
_entity_poly.entity_id
_entity_poly.type
_entity_poly.pdbx_seq_one_letter_code
_entity_poly.pdbx_strand_id
1 'polypeptide(L)'
;MHDTLVSLEWLRAQHGFANLPVTTLGLSTGSTMAIWAAALDPSVTTCIDLCCLPEFDALLTSGNFNLHGEYFFVPGLLAAFSAAEISALIAPRRHLSMVGLADPLTPLDGVVSVDAAMAETYHALGSANGWSQYRSPVGHVETAEMRDLVLREVKRK
;
A
#
# COMPACT_ATOMS: atom_id res chain seq x y z
N MET A 1 -3.41 5.66 -12.93
CA MET A 1 -4.32 5.97 -11.80
C MET A 1 -5.73 6.35 -12.27
N HIS A 2 -5.90 7.26 -13.21
CA HIS A 2 -7.23 7.65 -13.72
C HIS A 2 -8.09 6.42 -14.11
N ASP A 3 -7.56 5.52 -14.92
CA ASP A 3 -8.30 4.33 -15.39
C ASP A 3 -8.72 3.41 -14.24
N THR A 4 -7.91 3.33 -13.18
CA THR A 4 -8.25 2.55 -11.98
C THR A 4 -9.46 3.14 -11.26
N LEU A 5 -9.49 4.46 -11.08
CA LEU A 5 -10.62 5.14 -10.42
C LEU A 5 -11.90 5.05 -11.27
N VAL A 6 -11.80 5.24 -12.58
CA VAL A 6 -12.93 5.07 -13.52
C VAL A 6 -13.46 3.63 -13.49
N SER A 7 -12.55 2.64 -13.40
CA SER A 7 -12.96 1.23 -13.28
C SER A 7 -13.71 0.94 -11.98
N LEU A 8 -13.31 1.57 -10.86
CA LEU A 8 -14.03 1.47 -9.58
C LEU A 8 -15.42 2.10 -9.67
N GLU A 9 -15.55 3.29 -10.26
CA GLU A 9 -16.85 3.94 -10.50
C GLU A 9 -17.76 3.06 -11.37
N TRP A 10 -17.21 2.54 -12.47
CA TRP A 10 -17.96 1.65 -13.36
C TRP A 10 -18.45 0.39 -12.63
N LEU A 11 -17.58 -0.26 -11.84
CA LEU A 11 -17.91 -1.44 -11.07
C LEU A 11 -19.06 -1.15 -10.08
N ARG A 12 -19.01 -0.02 -9.39
CA ARG A 12 -20.06 0.40 -8.44
C ARG A 12 -21.38 0.69 -9.10
N ALA A 13 -21.37 1.13 -10.35
CA ALA A 13 -22.58 1.35 -11.14
C ALA A 13 -23.27 0.04 -11.58
N GLN A 14 -22.58 -1.13 -11.46
CA GLN A 14 -23.18 -2.40 -11.83
C GLN A 14 -24.18 -2.87 -10.75
N HIS A 15 -25.23 -3.54 -11.20
CA HIS A 15 -26.26 -4.06 -10.31
C HIS A 15 -25.69 -5.04 -9.27
N GLY A 16 -25.98 -4.79 -8.00
CA GLY A 16 -25.52 -5.61 -6.87
C GLY A 16 -24.15 -5.25 -6.31
N PHE A 17 -23.38 -4.33 -6.92
CA PHE A 17 -22.03 -3.96 -6.46
C PHE A 17 -21.97 -2.63 -5.70
N ALA A 18 -22.96 -1.77 -5.82
CA ALA A 18 -22.95 -0.40 -5.29
C ALA A 18 -22.58 -0.28 -3.80
N ASN A 19 -23.01 -1.22 -2.97
CA ASN A 19 -22.85 -1.20 -1.52
C ASN A 19 -21.87 -2.28 -0.99
N LEU A 20 -21.16 -2.96 -1.88
CA LEU A 20 -20.17 -3.95 -1.43
C LEU A 20 -18.91 -3.27 -0.93
N PRO A 21 -18.24 -3.83 0.11
CA PRO A 21 -16.93 -3.36 0.51
C PRO A 21 -15.93 -3.57 -0.63
N VAL A 22 -15.04 -2.61 -0.84
CA VAL A 22 -14.00 -2.68 -1.88
C VAL A 22 -12.65 -2.86 -1.21
N THR A 23 -11.92 -3.86 -1.66
CA THR A 23 -10.52 -4.08 -1.30
C THR A 23 -9.63 -3.83 -2.52
N THR A 24 -8.65 -2.96 -2.39
CA THR A 24 -7.56 -2.86 -3.36
C THR A 24 -6.46 -3.83 -2.96
N LEU A 25 -5.92 -4.56 -3.93
CA LEU A 25 -4.85 -5.54 -3.73
C LEU A 25 -3.84 -5.41 -4.85
N GLY A 26 -2.56 -5.37 -4.51
CA GLY A 26 -1.50 -5.33 -5.49
C GLY A 26 -0.17 -5.88 -5.01
N LEU A 27 0.66 -6.31 -5.98
CA LEU A 27 2.04 -6.69 -5.77
C LEU A 27 2.94 -5.79 -6.64
N SER A 28 4.04 -5.28 -6.07
CA SER A 28 5.00 -4.44 -6.76
C SER A 28 4.34 -3.17 -7.35
N THR A 29 4.41 -2.94 -8.65
CA THR A 29 3.67 -1.86 -9.34
C THR A 29 2.18 -1.87 -9.01
N GLY A 30 1.58 -3.07 -8.90
CA GLY A 30 0.19 -3.22 -8.48
C GLY A 30 -0.07 -2.68 -7.06
N SER A 31 0.90 -2.82 -6.16
CA SER A 31 0.84 -2.22 -4.81
C SER A 31 0.78 -0.71 -4.85
N THR A 32 1.63 -0.09 -5.67
CA THR A 32 1.58 1.37 -5.88
C THR A 32 0.19 1.80 -6.33
N MET A 33 -0.40 1.09 -7.30
CA MET A 33 -1.75 1.37 -7.77
C MET A 33 -2.80 1.13 -6.69
N ALA A 34 -2.68 0.07 -5.88
CA ALA A 34 -3.60 -0.25 -4.79
C ALA A 34 -3.60 0.83 -3.70
N ILE A 35 -2.41 1.28 -3.26
CA ILE A 35 -2.22 2.35 -2.29
C ILE A 35 -2.81 3.66 -2.80
N TRP A 36 -2.46 4.08 -4.01
CA TRP A 36 -2.96 5.32 -4.59
C TRP A 36 -4.47 5.30 -4.80
N ALA A 37 -5.04 4.17 -5.25
CA ALA A 37 -6.49 4.05 -5.41
C ALA A 37 -7.18 4.17 -4.05
N ALA A 38 -6.68 3.50 -3.01
CA ALA A 38 -7.23 3.60 -1.67
C ALA A 38 -7.05 4.99 -1.04
N ALA A 39 -5.92 5.66 -1.29
CA ALA A 39 -5.67 7.02 -0.79
C ALA A 39 -6.61 8.06 -1.43
N LEU A 40 -6.90 7.92 -2.74
CA LEU A 40 -7.70 8.88 -3.51
C LEU A 40 -9.21 8.58 -3.50
N ASP A 41 -9.61 7.33 -3.25
CA ASP A 41 -11.02 6.94 -3.18
C ASP A 41 -11.40 6.48 -1.76
N PRO A 42 -12.09 7.34 -0.98
CA PRO A 42 -12.53 7.01 0.38
C PRO A 42 -13.49 5.82 0.47
N SER A 43 -14.06 5.40 -0.65
CA SER A 43 -14.97 4.28 -0.71
C SER A 43 -14.27 2.91 -0.71
N VAL A 44 -12.95 2.87 -0.94
CA VAL A 44 -12.12 1.69 -0.71
C VAL A 44 -12.04 1.42 0.79
N THR A 45 -12.48 0.27 1.23
CA THR A 45 -12.57 -0.09 2.66
C THR A 45 -11.30 -0.73 3.21
N THR A 46 -10.51 -1.34 2.33
CA THR A 46 -9.29 -2.07 2.71
C THR A 46 -8.25 -1.93 1.61
N CYS A 47 -7.02 -1.64 1.99
CA CYS A 47 -5.85 -1.69 1.11
C CYS A 47 -4.95 -2.86 1.51
N ILE A 48 -4.48 -3.62 0.54
CA ILE A 48 -3.48 -4.68 0.71
C ILE A 48 -2.37 -4.45 -0.30
N ASP A 49 -1.16 -4.25 0.18
CA ASP A 49 0.01 -4.09 -0.69
C ASP A 49 1.10 -5.11 -0.37
N LEU A 50 1.79 -5.57 -1.42
CA LEU A 50 2.89 -6.52 -1.34
C LEU A 50 4.13 -5.96 -2.06
N CYS A 51 5.26 -5.94 -1.35
CA CYS A 51 6.58 -5.63 -1.91
C CYS A 51 6.69 -4.23 -2.55
N CYS A 52 6.10 -3.19 -1.96
CA CYS A 52 6.18 -1.85 -2.55
C CYS A 52 5.93 -0.67 -1.59
N LEU A 53 6.40 -0.71 -0.35
CA LEU A 53 6.20 0.43 0.56
C LEU A 53 7.50 0.87 1.27
N PRO A 54 8.54 1.38 0.53
CA PRO A 54 9.66 2.07 1.14
C PRO A 54 9.40 3.58 1.20
N GLU A 55 10.05 4.27 2.13
CA GLU A 55 10.20 5.72 2.01
C GLU A 55 11.05 6.09 0.79
N PHE A 56 10.67 7.15 0.08
CA PHE A 56 11.37 7.60 -1.12
C PHE A 56 12.80 8.01 -0.84
N ASP A 57 13.07 8.68 0.29
CA ASP A 57 14.42 9.09 0.68
C ASP A 57 15.35 7.90 0.90
N ALA A 58 14.86 6.83 1.52
CA ALA A 58 15.60 5.58 1.68
C ALA A 58 15.91 4.93 0.32
N LEU A 59 14.95 4.97 -0.59
CA LEU A 59 15.14 4.44 -1.94
C LEU A 59 16.21 5.22 -2.72
N LEU A 60 16.19 6.56 -2.65
CA LEU A 60 17.20 7.41 -3.28
C LEU A 60 18.58 7.21 -2.67
N THR A 61 18.65 7.11 -1.34
CA THR A 61 19.92 6.93 -0.60
C THR A 61 20.55 5.58 -0.86
N SER A 62 19.73 4.52 -1.01
CA SER A 62 20.23 3.16 -1.31
C SER A 62 20.82 3.03 -2.71
N GLY A 63 20.53 3.96 -3.62
CA GLY A 63 20.93 3.88 -5.03
C GLY A 63 20.12 2.87 -5.86
N ASN A 64 19.09 2.24 -5.28
CA ASN A 64 18.29 1.23 -5.94
C ASN A 64 17.09 1.82 -6.72
N PHE A 65 16.97 3.15 -6.76
CA PHE A 65 15.87 3.82 -7.47
C PHE A 65 15.81 3.48 -8.98
N ASN A 66 16.93 3.17 -9.61
CA ASN A 66 17.02 2.77 -11.02
C ASN A 66 16.46 1.37 -11.30
N LEU A 67 16.11 0.60 -10.27
CA LEU A 67 15.42 -0.68 -10.39
C LEU A 67 13.90 -0.52 -10.48
N HIS A 68 13.40 0.70 -10.23
CA HIS A 68 11.99 1.04 -10.37
C HIS A 68 11.71 1.67 -11.74
N GLY A 69 10.52 1.45 -12.28
CA GLY A 69 10.09 2.09 -13.53
C GLY A 69 9.83 3.59 -13.34
N GLU A 70 9.91 4.35 -14.41
CA GLU A 70 9.72 5.82 -14.42
C GLU A 70 8.38 6.26 -13.82
N TYR A 71 7.34 5.44 -13.95
CA TYR A 71 6.00 5.70 -13.39
C TYR A 71 5.98 5.85 -11.86
N PHE A 72 7.02 5.34 -11.18
CA PHE A 72 7.16 5.45 -9.72
C PHE A 72 7.53 6.87 -9.30
N PHE A 73 8.21 7.61 -10.16
CA PHE A 73 8.74 8.93 -9.87
C PHE A 73 7.88 10.04 -10.50
N VAL A 74 6.85 10.46 -9.78
CA VAL A 74 6.01 11.57 -10.21
C VAL A 74 6.76 12.89 -9.99
N PRO A 75 6.99 13.70 -11.04
CA PRO A 75 7.71 14.97 -10.89
C PRO A 75 7.09 15.88 -9.83
N GLY A 76 7.92 16.35 -8.90
CA GLY A 76 7.50 17.22 -7.80
C GLY A 76 6.83 16.53 -6.61
N LEU A 77 6.45 15.25 -6.72
CA LEU A 77 5.78 14.52 -5.65
C LEU A 77 6.66 14.44 -4.39
N LEU A 78 7.92 14.04 -4.56
CA LEU A 78 8.87 13.86 -3.47
C LEU A 78 9.21 15.16 -2.72
N ALA A 79 9.01 16.32 -3.35
CA ALA A 79 9.17 17.61 -2.70
C ALA A 79 7.95 18.01 -1.85
N ALA A 80 6.83 17.35 -2.04
CA ALA A 80 5.56 17.68 -1.42
C ALA A 80 5.07 16.62 -0.42
N PHE A 81 5.35 15.33 -0.67
CA PHE A 81 4.81 14.21 0.11
C PHE A 81 5.83 13.09 0.27
N SER A 82 5.86 12.49 1.45
CA SER A 82 6.52 11.20 1.71
C SER A 82 5.61 10.03 1.34
N ALA A 83 6.16 8.81 1.26
CA ALA A 83 5.38 7.60 1.06
C ALA A 83 4.43 7.33 2.25
N ALA A 84 4.88 7.64 3.46
CA ALA A 84 4.06 7.54 4.67
C ALA A 84 2.87 8.51 4.64
N GLU A 85 3.06 9.77 4.24
CA GLU A 85 1.96 10.75 4.15
C GLU A 85 0.91 10.35 3.13
N ILE A 86 1.32 9.82 1.97
CA ILE A 86 0.38 9.31 0.98
C ILE A 86 -0.41 8.12 1.55
N SER A 87 0.27 7.17 2.19
CA SER A 87 -0.36 5.99 2.78
C SER A 87 -1.27 6.35 3.96
N ALA A 88 -0.94 7.40 4.71
CA ALA A 88 -1.76 7.92 5.81
C ALA A 88 -3.15 8.40 5.38
N LEU A 89 -3.35 8.77 4.10
CA LEU A 89 -4.67 9.11 3.55
C LEU A 89 -5.65 7.92 3.56
N ILE A 90 -5.14 6.70 3.72
CA ILE A 90 -5.98 5.49 3.85
C ILE A 90 -6.60 5.40 5.24
N ALA A 91 -5.91 5.90 6.27
CA ALA A 91 -6.37 5.83 7.65
C ALA A 91 -7.73 6.58 7.84
N PRO A 92 -8.62 6.09 8.70
CA PRO A 92 -8.50 4.95 9.63
C PRO A 92 -8.91 3.60 9.02
N ARG A 93 -9.11 3.52 7.69
CA ARG A 93 -9.48 2.29 6.97
C ARG A 93 -8.38 1.24 7.07
N ARG A 94 -8.71 -0.03 6.85
CA ARG A 94 -7.74 -1.12 7.01
C ARG A 94 -6.66 -1.07 5.93
N HIS A 95 -5.40 -1.24 6.36
CA HIS A 95 -4.25 -1.29 5.48
C HIS A 95 -3.30 -2.40 5.96
N LEU A 96 -3.13 -3.43 5.15
CA LEU A 96 -2.18 -4.53 5.35
C LEU A 96 -1.03 -4.36 4.34
N SER A 97 0.18 -4.11 4.83
CA SER A 97 1.40 -4.07 4.02
C SER A 97 2.23 -5.32 4.25
N MET A 98 2.75 -5.93 3.18
CA MET A 98 3.57 -7.12 3.27
C MET A 98 4.88 -6.95 2.51
N VAL A 99 6.01 -7.18 3.17
CA VAL A 99 7.33 -6.89 2.62
C VAL A 99 8.30 -8.05 2.76
N GLY A 100 9.21 -8.19 1.79
CA GLY A 100 10.36 -9.07 1.85
C GLY A 100 11.56 -8.35 2.47
N LEU A 101 12.15 -8.90 3.53
CA LEU A 101 13.32 -8.30 4.21
C LEU A 101 14.60 -8.33 3.37
N ALA A 102 14.65 -9.20 2.35
CA ALA A 102 15.76 -9.32 1.41
C ALA A 102 15.41 -8.73 0.02
N ASP A 103 14.36 -7.91 -0.06
CA ASP A 103 13.93 -7.27 -1.31
C ASP A 103 14.79 -6.02 -1.59
N PRO A 104 15.61 -6.01 -2.66
CA PRO A 104 16.44 -4.85 -2.99
C PRO A 104 15.61 -3.65 -3.48
N LEU A 105 14.35 -3.86 -3.87
CA LEU A 105 13.45 -2.81 -4.33
C LEU A 105 12.78 -2.04 -3.17
N THR A 106 12.83 -2.60 -1.95
CA THR A 106 12.22 -2.01 -0.77
C THR A 106 13.24 -1.93 0.38
N PRO A 107 14.13 -0.92 0.38
CA PRO A 107 15.15 -0.77 1.43
C PRO A 107 14.55 -0.82 2.82
N LEU A 108 15.13 -1.66 3.70
CA LEU A 108 14.60 -1.96 5.02
C LEU A 108 14.40 -0.71 5.88
N ASP A 109 15.33 0.25 5.82
CA ASP A 109 15.24 1.50 6.58
C ASP A 109 13.98 2.29 6.21
N GLY A 110 13.67 2.34 4.91
CA GLY A 110 12.46 2.98 4.41
C GLY A 110 11.18 2.24 4.83
N VAL A 111 11.21 0.91 4.82
CA VAL A 111 10.09 0.07 5.29
C VAL A 111 9.82 0.29 6.78
N VAL A 112 10.88 0.34 7.61
CA VAL A 112 10.77 0.60 9.06
C VAL A 112 10.25 2.01 9.33
N SER A 113 10.71 3.00 8.58
CA SER A 113 10.25 4.40 8.72
C SER A 113 8.75 4.52 8.43
N VAL A 114 8.28 3.95 7.31
CA VAL A 114 6.86 3.96 6.98
C VAL A 114 6.03 3.22 8.04
N ASP A 115 6.46 2.04 8.50
CA ASP A 115 5.75 1.29 9.53
C ASP A 115 5.56 2.11 10.82
N ALA A 116 6.62 2.78 11.29
CA ALA A 116 6.55 3.63 12.47
C ALA A 116 5.56 4.81 12.28
N ALA A 117 5.64 5.51 11.16
CA ALA A 117 4.76 6.64 10.87
C ALA A 117 3.28 6.22 10.73
N MET A 118 3.03 5.07 10.09
CA MET A 118 1.69 4.52 9.95
C MET A 118 1.12 4.07 11.30
N ALA A 119 1.91 3.38 12.12
CA ALA A 119 1.49 2.96 13.47
C ALA A 119 1.10 4.18 14.33
N GLU A 120 1.89 5.25 14.30
CA GLU A 120 1.59 6.50 14.99
C GLU A 120 0.30 7.14 14.48
N THR A 121 0.13 7.25 13.17
CA THR A 121 -1.07 7.82 12.52
C THR A 121 -2.33 7.07 12.93
N TYR A 122 -2.32 5.75 12.83
CA TYR A 122 -3.48 4.93 13.18
C TYR A 122 -3.77 4.95 14.68
N HIS A 123 -2.76 5.01 15.51
CA HIS A 123 -2.92 5.18 16.97
C HIS A 123 -3.57 6.53 17.29
N ALA A 124 -3.08 7.62 16.70
CA ALA A 124 -3.63 8.96 16.89
C ALA A 124 -5.11 9.09 16.49
N LEU A 125 -5.53 8.30 15.50
CA LEU A 125 -6.93 8.23 15.05
C LEU A 125 -7.79 7.24 15.84
N GLY A 126 -7.26 6.61 16.90
CA GLY A 126 -7.97 5.60 17.70
C GLY A 126 -8.26 4.29 16.94
N SER A 127 -7.52 4.00 15.90
CA SER A 127 -7.73 2.89 14.95
C SER A 127 -6.49 2.00 14.81
N ALA A 128 -5.75 1.79 15.89
CA ALA A 128 -4.47 1.07 15.90
C ALA A 128 -4.52 -0.31 15.20
N ASN A 129 -5.65 -0.99 15.26
CA ASN A 129 -5.86 -2.28 14.58
C ASN A 129 -6.14 -2.17 13.07
N GLY A 130 -6.22 -0.96 12.53
CA GLY A 130 -6.43 -0.70 11.11
C GLY A 130 -5.15 -0.83 10.29
N TRP A 131 -3.98 -0.63 10.88
CA TRP A 131 -2.67 -0.82 10.26
C TRP A 131 -2.04 -2.14 10.70
N SER A 132 -1.42 -2.83 9.75
CA SER A 132 -0.55 -3.97 10.04
C SER A 132 0.50 -4.14 8.95
N GLN A 133 1.73 -4.49 9.36
CA GLN A 133 2.81 -4.84 8.45
C GLN A 133 3.30 -6.26 8.74
N TYR A 134 3.35 -7.09 7.70
CA TYR A 134 3.96 -8.41 7.74
C TYR A 134 5.30 -8.42 7.04
N ARG A 135 6.34 -8.94 7.70
CA ARG A 135 7.72 -9.01 7.20
C ARG A 135 8.14 -10.46 7.03
N SER A 136 8.64 -10.84 5.85
CA SER A 136 9.13 -12.18 5.55
C SER A 136 10.61 -12.15 5.15
N PRO A 137 11.43 -13.15 5.51
CA PRO A 137 12.85 -13.20 5.14
C PRO A 137 13.07 -13.65 3.68
N VAL A 138 12.35 -13.01 2.76
CA VAL A 138 12.38 -13.31 1.31
C VAL A 138 12.71 -12.05 0.51
N GLY A 139 12.98 -12.20 -0.79
CA GLY A 139 13.10 -11.08 -1.73
C GLY A 139 11.76 -10.57 -2.24
N HIS A 140 11.76 -10.13 -3.50
CA HIS A 140 10.59 -9.56 -4.18
C HIS A 140 9.62 -10.65 -4.65
N VAL A 141 8.91 -11.28 -3.71
CA VAL A 141 8.03 -12.43 -4.01
C VAL A 141 6.88 -12.53 -2.99
N GLU A 142 5.72 -12.98 -3.46
CA GLU A 142 4.62 -13.41 -2.60
C GLU A 142 4.90 -14.81 -2.04
N THR A 143 4.79 -14.97 -0.72
CA THR A 143 4.87 -16.29 -0.06
C THR A 143 3.47 -16.90 0.14
N ALA A 144 3.43 -18.20 0.48
CA ALA A 144 2.18 -18.86 0.85
C ALA A 144 1.53 -18.22 2.09
N GLU A 145 2.36 -17.83 3.08
CA GLU A 145 1.86 -17.14 4.27
C GLU A 145 1.27 -15.75 3.95
N MET A 146 1.90 -14.99 3.05
CA MET A 146 1.36 -13.71 2.59
C MET A 146 0.01 -13.89 1.91
N ARG A 147 -0.13 -14.91 1.05
CA ARG A 147 -1.40 -15.25 0.41
C ARG A 147 -2.49 -15.63 1.41
N ASP A 148 -2.15 -16.38 2.44
CA ASP A 148 -3.08 -16.74 3.50
C ASP A 148 -3.52 -15.50 4.31
N LEU A 149 -2.62 -14.53 4.52
CA LEU A 149 -2.96 -13.24 5.14
C LEU A 149 -3.92 -12.43 4.26
N VAL A 150 -3.68 -12.34 2.95
CA VAL A 150 -4.60 -11.72 1.99
C VAL A 150 -5.99 -12.32 2.10
N LEU A 151 -6.10 -13.66 2.04
CA LEU A 151 -7.38 -14.36 2.09
C LEU A 151 -8.11 -14.14 3.43
N ARG A 152 -7.39 -14.04 4.53
CA ARG A 152 -7.98 -13.71 5.84
C ARG A 152 -8.48 -12.27 5.87
N GLU A 153 -7.69 -11.32 5.38
CA GLU A 153 -8.03 -9.89 5.40
C GLU A 153 -9.24 -9.58 4.50
N VAL A 154 -9.31 -10.18 3.30
CA VAL A 154 -10.45 -10.01 2.39
C VAL A 154 -11.74 -10.59 2.97
N LYS A 155 -11.66 -11.68 3.77
CA LYS A 155 -12.82 -12.32 4.42
C LYS A 155 -13.23 -11.65 5.74
N ARG A 156 -12.43 -10.74 6.26
CA ARG A 156 -12.68 -10.06 7.54
C ARG A 156 -13.85 -9.08 7.37
N LYS A 157 -14.91 -9.31 8.12
CA LYS A 157 -16.12 -8.47 8.13
C LYS A 157 -15.94 -7.27 9.06
#